data_0b23b1281e0ba5cb2c100183ddfd5398
#
_entry.id   0b23b1281e0ba5cb2c100183ddfd5398
#
_cell.length_a   1.000
_cell.length_b   1.000
_cell.length_c   1.000
_cell.angle_alpha   90.00
_cell.angle_beta   90.00
_cell.angle_gamma   90.00
#
_symmetry.space_group_name_H-M   'P 1'
#
loop_
_entity.id
_entity.type
_entity.pdbx_description
1 polymer ?
#
loop_
_entity_poly.entity_id
_entity_poly.type
_entity_poly.pdbx_seq_one_letter_code
_entity_poly.pdbx_strand_id
1 'polypeptide(L)'
;MFTTKIGVLGAGVTGVRVVEHLQTLGHTNILVSDKVAARAQRLSALHSTNHIRVAAVTREELFECTVVVLACGAPHAHMSIQLIQRGVSVVSLSDNVSDCMNLLALDAQAKEHKTVIIVGAASSPGVTGLLLRSMTDRFDTIDEAHVAMHGTGGPDCARQHHDALSGQSIGWHDNEWLRRPSGSGRELCWFPEPVGAYDCYRAELPDPVLLKKAMPELERITARVSATRRDRFTARLPMLAPPHAEGGMGAVRIEVRGNRGGSRIVEIAGIAERIAQLAGVVSAASAHAIATGAVTVHGARVLGEPELPNAALLELVLASGVRLHQFVGA
;
A
#
# COMPACT_ATOMS: atom_id res chain seq x y z
N MET A 1 -21.43 14.23 6.10
CA MET A 1 -21.55 12.78 6.31
C MET A 1 -21.84 12.12 4.98
N PHE A 2 -21.12 11.07 4.63
CA PHE A 2 -21.26 10.34 3.36
C PHE A 2 -22.06 9.05 3.60
N THR A 3 -23.15 8.85 2.87
CA THR A 3 -24.02 7.67 2.99
C THR A 3 -23.69 6.57 1.98
N THR A 4 -22.74 6.83 1.08
CA THR A 4 -22.26 5.87 0.10
C THR A 4 -21.78 4.59 0.79
N LYS A 5 -22.18 3.42 0.28
CA LYS A 5 -21.77 2.12 0.83
C LYS A 5 -20.29 1.86 0.48
N ILE A 6 -19.46 1.65 1.48
CA ILE A 6 -18.07 1.20 1.32
C ILE A 6 -17.92 -0.17 1.95
N GLY A 7 -17.35 -1.10 1.20
CA GLY A 7 -17.05 -2.44 1.67
C GLY A 7 -15.60 -2.58 2.17
N VAL A 8 -15.40 -3.41 3.19
CA VAL A 8 -14.07 -3.83 3.66
C VAL A 8 -14.06 -5.36 3.75
N LEU A 9 -13.22 -5.99 2.95
CA LEU A 9 -12.97 -7.43 3.01
C LEU A 9 -11.70 -7.70 3.79
N GLY A 10 -11.86 -8.28 4.98
CA GLY A 10 -10.82 -8.52 5.97
C GLY A 10 -11.02 -7.65 7.22
N ALA A 11 -11.29 -8.30 8.36
CA ALA A 11 -11.44 -7.70 9.67
C ALA A 11 -10.22 -8.01 10.58
N GLY A 12 -9.04 -8.08 9.97
CA GLY A 12 -7.75 -8.16 10.65
C GLY A 12 -7.28 -6.79 11.13
N VAL A 13 -6.00 -6.72 11.56
CA VAL A 13 -5.41 -5.49 12.11
C VAL A 13 -5.57 -4.30 11.16
N THR A 14 -5.22 -4.47 9.88
CA THR A 14 -5.34 -3.40 8.89
C THR A 14 -6.79 -3.07 8.56
N GLY A 15 -7.68 -4.07 8.45
CA GLY A 15 -9.10 -3.84 8.17
C GLY A 15 -9.79 -3.02 9.27
N VAL A 16 -9.43 -3.23 10.53
CA VAL A 16 -9.89 -2.39 11.66
C VAL A 16 -9.48 -0.94 11.44
N ARG A 17 -8.22 -0.69 11.07
CA ARG A 17 -7.70 0.67 10.81
C ARG A 17 -8.39 1.32 9.61
N VAL A 18 -8.70 0.55 8.56
CA VAL A 18 -9.51 1.05 7.42
C VAL A 18 -10.87 1.56 7.89
N VAL A 19 -11.59 0.77 8.70
CA VAL A 19 -12.91 1.16 9.21
C VAL A 19 -12.81 2.42 10.06
N GLU A 20 -11.86 2.49 11.01
CA GLU A 20 -11.64 3.66 11.86
C GLU A 20 -11.39 4.93 11.04
N HIS A 21 -10.54 4.84 10.01
CA HIS A 21 -10.25 6.00 9.17
C HIS A 21 -11.40 6.38 8.23
N LEU A 22 -12.15 5.44 7.69
CA LEU A 22 -13.38 5.74 6.94
C LEU A 22 -14.39 6.50 7.80
N GLN A 23 -14.53 6.11 9.08
CA GLN A 23 -15.39 6.83 10.02
C GLN A 23 -14.89 8.26 10.28
N THR A 24 -13.58 8.42 10.49
CA THR A 24 -12.94 9.75 10.66
C THR A 24 -13.16 10.64 9.44
N LEU A 25 -13.14 10.05 8.22
CA LEU A 25 -13.45 10.74 6.96
C LEU A 25 -14.96 11.00 6.75
N GLY A 26 -15.82 10.65 7.71
CA GLY A 26 -17.25 10.94 7.71
C GLY A 26 -18.13 9.94 6.98
N HIS A 27 -17.62 8.73 6.67
CA HIS A 27 -18.45 7.66 6.10
C HIS A 27 -19.29 6.99 7.18
N THR A 28 -20.60 6.86 6.91
CA THR A 28 -21.59 6.36 7.89
C THR A 28 -22.18 5.00 7.53
N ASN A 29 -21.82 4.43 6.37
CA ASN A 29 -22.36 3.15 5.90
C ASN A 29 -21.23 2.24 5.39
N ILE A 30 -20.68 1.43 6.31
CA ILE A 30 -19.53 0.56 6.07
C ILE A 30 -19.96 -0.90 6.22
N LEU A 31 -19.73 -1.71 5.20
CA LEU A 31 -19.99 -3.14 5.19
C LEU A 31 -18.68 -3.91 5.40
N VAL A 32 -18.63 -4.83 6.33
CA VAL A 32 -17.41 -5.59 6.66
C VAL A 32 -17.65 -7.08 6.50
N SER A 33 -16.79 -7.75 5.74
CA SER A 33 -16.78 -9.20 5.61
C SER A 33 -15.41 -9.78 5.96
N ASP A 34 -15.36 -10.95 6.56
CA ASP A 34 -14.14 -11.70 6.87
C ASP A 34 -14.40 -13.20 6.74
N LYS A 35 -13.38 -13.96 6.35
CA LYS A 35 -13.44 -15.43 6.31
C LYS A 35 -13.80 -16.04 7.67
N VAL A 36 -13.51 -15.34 8.76
CA VAL A 36 -13.92 -15.67 10.12
C VAL A 36 -15.03 -14.69 10.53
N ALA A 37 -16.29 -15.07 10.33
CA ALA A 37 -17.45 -14.21 10.55
C ALA A 37 -17.45 -13.49 11.92
N ALA A 38 -16.98 -14.16 12.97
CA ALA A 38 -16.88 -13.58 14.31
C ALA A 38 -15.99 -12.32 14.37
N ARG A 39 -14.97 -12.19 13.49
CA ARG A 39 -14.13 -10.99 13.42
C ARG A 39 -14.90 -9.80 12.85
N ALA A 40 -15.66 -10.02 11.77
CA ALA A 40 -16.53 -8.97 11.19
C ALA A 40 -17.62 -8.54 12.18
N GLN A 41 -18.25 -9.50 12.88
CA GLN A 41 -19.26 -9.22 13.91
C GLN A 41 -18.67 -8.41 15.07
N ARG A 42 -17.48 -8.76 15.55
CA ARG A 42 -16.79 -8.01 16.61
C ARG A 42 -16.47 -6.58 16.16
N LEU A 43 -15.96 -6.41 14.95
CA LEU A 43 -15.66 -5.10 14.40
C LEU A 43 -16.92 -4.25 14.25
N SER A 44 -18.00 -4.82 13.74
CA SER A 44 -19.33 -4.19 13.66
C SER A 44 -19.82 -3.72 15.05
N ALA A 45 -19.77 -4.59 16.05
CA ALA A 45 -20.23 -4.26 17.40
C ALA A 45 -19.41 -3.14 18.06
N LEU A 46 -18.10 -3.06 17.80
CA LEU A 46 -17.23 -2.05 18.40
C LEU A 46 -17.33 -0.68 17.72
N HIS A 47 -17.65 -0.63 16.42
CA HIS A 47 -17.58 0.60 15.62
C HIS A 47 -18.95 1.13 15.16
N SER A 48 -20.06 0.42 15.38
CA SER A 48 -21.40 0.94 15.12
C SER A 48 -21.83 1.90 16.21
N THR A 49 -22.47 2.99 15.79
CA THR A 49 -23.07 4.00 16.69
C THR A 49 -24.47 4.35 16.19
N ASN A 50 -25.20 5.23 16.89
CA ASN A 50 -26.50 5.71 16.43
C ASN A 50 -26.49 6.42 15.07
N HIS A 51 -25.30 6.91 14.64
CA HIS A 51 -25.14 7.69 13.40
C HIS A 51 -24.27 6.99 12.37
N ILE A 52 -23.54 5.94 12.74
CA ILE A 52 -22.59 5.23 11.88
C ILE A 52 -22.96 3.74 11.91
N ARG A 53 -23.33 3.23 10.74
CA ARG A 53 -23.58 1.81 10.54
C ARG A 53 -22.29 1.12 10.07
N VAL A 54 -21.77 0.23 10.89
CA VAL A 54 -20.76 -0.77 10.49
C VAL A 54 -21.43 -2.13 10.56
N ALA A 55 -21.71 -2.75 9.43
CA ALA A 55 -22.46 -4.01 9.38
C ALA A 55 -21.54 -5.17 8.99
N ALA A 56 -21.56 -6.23 9.80
CA ALA A 56 -21.00 -7.51 9.42
C ALA A 56 -21.91 -8.18 8.39
N VAL A 57 -21.37 -8.49 7.22
CA VAL A 57 -22.10 -8.98 6.06
C VAL A 57 -21.43 -10.20 5.44
N THR A 58 -22.14 -10.88 4.55
CA THR A 58 -21.55 -11.91 3.70
C THR A 58 -20.65 -11.27 2.65
N ARG A 59 -19.85 -12.10 1.98
CA ARG A 59 -18.98 -11.63 0.90
C ARG A 59 -19.77 -11.11 -0.30
N GLU A 60 -20.91 -11.70 -0.57
CA GLU A 60 -21.81 -11.37 -1.68
C GLU A 60 -22.46 -10.00 -1.49
N GLU A 61 -22.76 -9.61 -0.28
CA GLU A 61 -23.35 -8.29 0.03
C GLU A 61 -22.35 -7.13 -0.24
N LEU A 62 -21.04 -7.42 -0.32
CA LEU A 62 -20.04 -6.41 -0.73
C LEU A 62 -20.21 -5.98 -2.19
N PHE A 63 -20.91 -6.76 -3.01
CA PHE A 63 -21.19 -6.39 -4.40
C PHE A 63 -22.21 -5.25 -4.55
N GLU A 64 -22.82 -4.81 -3.44
CA GLU A 64 -23.69 -3.64 -3.41
C GLU A 64 -22.95 -2.33 -3.07
N CYS A 65 -21.66 -2.40 -2.83
CA CYS A 65 -20.85 -1.24 -2.47
C CYS A 65 -20.44 -0.43 -3.72
N THR A 66 -20.13 0.85 -3.53
CA THR A 66 -19.50 1.67 -4.56
C THR A 66 -18.03 1.31 -4.73
N VAL A 67 -17.36 1.02 -3.62
CA VAL A 67 -15.97 0.61 -3.57
C VAL A 67 -15.75 -0.41 -2.46
N VAL A 68 -14.85 -1.37 -2.69
CA VAL A 68 -14.46 -2.37 -1.69
C VAL A 68 -12.93 -2.30 -1.47
N VAL A 69 -12.55 -2.18 -0.20
CA VAL A 69 -11.17 -2.27 0.26
C VAL A 69 -10.84 -3.72 0.56
N LEU A 70 -9.86 -4.29 -0.13
CA LEU A 70 -9.36 -5.65 0.10
C LEU A 70 -8.23 -5.61 1.12
N ALA A 71 -8.58 -5.70 2.41
CA ALA A 71 -7.67 -5.65 3.56
C ALA A 71 -7.36 -7.06 4.13
N CYS A 72 -7.43 -8.07 3.29
CA CYS A 72 -7.05 -9.45 3.58
C CYS A 72 -5.70 -9.79 2.94
N GLY A 73 -5.18 -10.98 3.18
CA GLY A 73 -3.99 -11.47 2.48
C GLY A 73 -4.26 -11.76 1.00
N ALA A 74 -3.26 -11.56 0.15
CA ALA A 74 -3.32 -11.91 -1.27
C ALA A 74 -3.66 -13.40 -1.49
N PRO A 75 -4.23 -13.80 -2.65
CA PRO A 75 -4.43 -13.02 -3.86
C PRO A 75 -5.78 -12.25 -3.89
N HIS A 76 -5.76 -11.07 -4.47
CA HIS A 76 -6.94 -10.20 -4.64
C HIS A 76 -7.57 -10.25 -6.02
N ALA A 77 -6.84 -10.70 -7.05
CA ALA A 77 -7.26 -10.63 -8.44
C ALA A 77 -8.63 -11.28 -8.71
N HIS A 78 -8.89 -12.47 -8.16
CA HIS A 78 -10.16 -13.15 -8.36
C HIS A 78 -11.37 -12.38 -7.79
N MET A 79 -11.23 -11.83 -6.57
CA MET A 79 -12.28 -11.01 -5.97
C MET A 79 -12.47 -9.70 -6.73
N SER A 80 -11.39 -9.09 -7.20
CA SER A 80 -11.44 -7.87 -8.01
C SER A 80 -12.22 -8.08 -9.30
N ILE A 81 -12.03 -9.21 -10.02
CA ILE A 81 -12.82 -9.55 -11.20
C ILE A 81 -14.30 -9.58 -10.87
N GLN A 82 -14.70 -10.25 -9.79
CA GLN A 82 -16.10 -10.34 -9.39
C GLN A 82 -16.73 -8.98 -9.04
N LEU A 83 -15.97 -8.10 -8.40
CA LEU A 83 -16.39 -6.75 -8.03
C LEU A 83 -16.54 -5.85 -9.25
N ILE A 84 -15.53 -5.76 -10.12
CA ILE A 84 -15.57 -4.88 -11.29
C ILE A 84 -16.67 -5.28 -12.28
N GLN A 85 -16.93 -6.58 -12.46
CA GLN A 85 -18.04 -7.09 -13.30
C GLN A 85 -19.42 -6.61 -12.79
N ARG A 86 -19.53 -6.18 -11.55
CA ARG A 86 -20.74 -5.61 -10.93
C ARG A 86 -20.70 -4.09 -10.81
N GLY A 87 -19.69 -3.45 -11.41
CA GLY A 87 -19.54 -1.99 -11.35
C GLY A 87 -18.99 -1.49 -10.01
N VAL A 88 -18.36 -2.36 -9.21
CA VAL A 88 -17.79 -2.00 -7.91
C VAL A 88 -16.29 -1.75 -8.06
N SER A 89 -15.85 -0.57 -7.65
CA SER A 89 -14.44 -0.22 -7.64
C SER A 89 -13.66 -0.92 -6.52
N VAL A 90 -12.35 -1.04 -6.65
CA VAL A 90 -11.52 -1.81 -5.73
C VAL A 90 -10.33 -0.99 -5.24
N VAL A 91 -10.03 -1.10 -3.95
CA VAL A 91 -8.76 -0.66 -3.36
C VAL A 91 -8.06 -1.90 -2.81
N SER A 92 -6.94 -2.27 -3.41
CA SER A 92 -6.18 -3.47 -3.03
C SER A 92 -4.97 -3.08 -2.18
N LEU A 93 -4.81 -3.73 -1.03
CA LEU A 93 -3.65 -3.60 -0.15
C LEU A 93 -2.57 -4.65 -0.45
N SER A 94 -2.66 -5.36 -1.57
CA SER A 94 -1.71 -6.43 -1.89
C SER A 94 -0.27 -5.93 -1.91
N ASP A 95 0.61 -6.63 -1.22
CA ASP A 95 2.06 -6.48 -1.17
C ASP A 95 2.78 -7.64 -1.88
N ASN A 96 2.03 -8.48 -2.62
CA ASN A 96 2.55 -9.58 -3.41
C ASN A 96 2.77 -9.17 -4.87
N VAL A 97 3.98 -9.38 -5.39
CA VAL A 97 4.38 -8.97 -6.76
C VAL A 97 3.46 -9.59 -7.83
N SER A 98 3.24 -10.90 -7.74
CA SER A 98 2.43 -11.64 -8.72
C SER A 98 0.97 -11.16 -8.71
N ASP A 99 0.40 -10.96 -7.54
CA ASP A 99 -0.97 -10.47 -7.39
C ASP A 99 -1.12 -9.03 -7.90
N CYS A 100 -0.17 -8.15 -7.58
CA CYS A 100 -0.15 -6.79 -8.13
C CYS A 100 -0.09 -6.79 -9.66
N MET A 101 0.73 -7.63 -10.27
CA MET A 101 0.79 -7.77 -11.74
C MET A 101 -0.53 -8.29 -12.31
N ASN A 102 -1.17 -9.26 -11.66
CA ASN A 102 -2.48 -9.77 -12.07
C ASN A 102 -3.57 -8.69 -11.96
N LEU A 103 -3.54 -7.87 -10.90
CA LEU A 103 -4.46 -6.74 -10.75
C LEU A 103 -4.24 -5.66 -11.82
N LEU A 104 -3.00 -5.36 -12.17
CA LEU A 104 -2.68 -4.42 -13.26
C LEU A 104 -3.17 -4.94 -14.63
N ALA A 105 -3.15 -6.25 -14.84
CA ALA A 105 -3.65 -6.86 -16.06
C ALA A 105 -5.19 -6.72 -16.24
N LEU A 106 -5.92 -6.37 -15.19
CA LEU A 106 -7.37 -6.11 -15.24
C LEU A 106 -7.72 -4.70 -15.78
N ASP A 107 -6.75 -3.89 -16.21
CA ASP A 107 -6.96 -2.51 -16.67
C ASP A 107 -8.07 -2.37 -17.72
N ALA A 108 -8.02 -3.16 -18.78
CA ALA A 108 -9.02 -3.13 -19.84
C ALA A 108 -10.43 -3.50 -19.34
N GLN A 109 -10.53 -4.55 -18.51
CA GLN A 109 -11.79 -5.01 -17.94
C GLN A 109 -12.39 -3.98 -16.98
N ALA A 110 -11.55 -3.35 -16.13
CA ALA A 110 -12.01 -2.29 -15.24
C ALA A 110 -12.48 -1.04 -16.00
N LYS A 111 -11.82 -0.69 -17.11
CA LYS A 111 -12.28 0.40 -18.01
C LYS A 111 -13.62 0.09 -18.65
N GLU A 112 -13.81 -1.13 -19.16
CA GLU A 112 -15.07 -1.60 -19.76
C GLU A 112 -16.25 -1.46 -18.80
N HIS A 113 -16.03 -1.83 -17.53
CA HIS A 113 -17.04 -1.73 -16.45
C HIS A 113 -17.11 -0.36 -15.77
N LYS A 114 -16.35 0.64 -16.25
CA LYS A 114 -16.29 2.01 -15.68
C LYS A 114 -15.96 2.00 -14.20
N THR A 115 -15.07 1.12 -13.77
CA THR A 115 -14.56 1.00 -12.41
C THR A 115 -13.09 1.35 -12.34
N VAL A 116 -12.59 1.56 -11.14
CA VAL A 116 -11.16 1.74 -10.87
C VAL A 116 -10.67 0.66 -9.89
N ILE A 117 -9.47 0.16 -10.12
CA ILE A 117 -8.73 -0.67 -9.17
C ILE A 117 -7.51 0.14 -8.75
N ILE A 118 -7.41 0.57 -7.49
CA ILE A 118 -6.17 1.11 -6.95
C ILE A 118 -5.33 -0.06 -6.42
N VAL A 119 -4.22 -0.32 -7.09
CA VAL A 119 -3.35 -1.48 -6.81
C VAL A 119 -2.27 -1.08 -5.81
N GLY A 120 -2.14 -1.85 -4.73
CA GLY A 120 -1.10 -1.63 -3.74
C GLY A 120 -1.30 -0.36 -2.90
N ALA A 121 -2.54 -0.04 -2.50
CA ALA A 121 -2.85 1.14 -1.70
C ALA A 121 -2.60 0.89 -0.20
N ALA A 122 -1.34 0.68 0.16
CA ALA A 122 -0.90 0.40 1.52
C ALA A 122 0.28 1.30 1.94
N SER A 123 1.14 0.83 2.83
CA SER A 123 2.35 1.56 3.26
C SER A 123 3.46 1.48 2.21
N SER A 124 3.83 0.28 1.82
CA SER A 124 4.75 -0.06 0.73
C SER A 124 4.28 -1.41 0.18
N PRO A 125 3.71 -1.40 -1.02
CA PRO A 125 3.48 -0.27 -1.93
C PRO A 125 2.35 0.67 -1.46
N GLY A 126 2.30 1.85 -2.06
CA GLY A 126 1.21 2.81 -1.91
C GLY A 126 1.67 4.20 -1.49
N VAL A 127 1.95 4.43 -0.20
CA VAL A 127 2.46 5.74 0.23
C VAL A 127 3.76 6.11 -0.49
N THR A 128 4.55 5.13 -0.87
CA THR A 128 5.78 5.31 -1.67
C THR A 128 5.52 6.02 -2.99
N GLY A 129 4.42 5.71 -3.67
CA GLY A 129 4.00 6.41 -4.89
C GLY A 129 3.55 7.86 -4.62
N LEU A 130 2.80 8.08 -3.53
CA LEU A 130 2.40 9.43 -3.12
C LEU A 130 3.62 10.30 -2.77
N LEU A 131 4.56 9.76 -2.01
CA LEU A 131 5.80 10.45 -1.66
C LEU A 131 6.64 10.76 -2.89
N LEU A 132 6.83 9.80 -3.81
CA LEU A 132 7.52 10.03 -5.06
C LEU A 132 6.89 11.20 -5.83
N ARG A 133 5.57 11.18 -6.03
CA ARG A 133 4.85 12.24 -6.75
C ARG A 133 4.96 13.60 -6.05
N SER A 134 4.95 13.64 -4.73
CA SER A 134 5.06 14.90 -3.96
C SER A 134 6.43 15.57 -4.07
N MET A 135 7.44 14.84 -4.53
CA MET A 135 8.81 15.35 -4.68
C MET A 135 9.14 15.79 -6.13
N THR A 136 8.28 15.49 -7.11
CA THR A 136 8.57 15.76 -8.53
C THR A 136 8.94 17.19 -8.83
N ASP A 137 8.24 18.15 -8.24
CA ASP A 137 8.46 19.59 -8.48
C ASP A 137 9.81 20.12 -7.96
N ARG A 138 10.57 19.27 -7.23
CA ARG A 138 11.91 19.61 -6.74
C ARG A 138 13.02 19.30 -7.71
N PHE A 139 12.70 18.65 -8.82
CA PHE A 139 13.63 18.18 -9.84
C PHE A 139 13.24 18.72 -11.20
N ASP A 140 14.24 18.97 -12.06
CA ASP A 140 14.00 19.18 -13.49
C ASP A 140 13.77 17.82 -14.19
N THR A 141 14.52 16.78 -13.74
CA THR A 141 14.36 15.40 -14.20
C THR A 141 14.60 14.44 -13.03
N ILE A 142 13.79 13.37 -12.97
CA ILE A 142 13.98 12.27 -12.01
C ILE A 142 14.34 11.01 -12.78
N ASP A 143 15.35 10.28 -12.32
CA ASP A 143 15.82 9.06 -12.98
C ASP A 143 15.91 7.86 -12.05
N GLU A 144 16.05 8.04 -10.72
CA GLU A 144 16.13 6.92 -9.79
C GLU A 144 15.15 7.06 -8.62
N ALA A 145 14.57 5.94 -8.20
CA ALA A 145 13.75 5.81 -6.99
C ALA A 145 14.14 4.56 -6.19
N HIS A 146 14.45 4.73 -4.91
CA HIS A 146 14.88 3.65 -4.03
C HIS A 146 13.99 3.60 -2.80
N VAL A 147 13.26 2.50 -2.64
CA VAL A 147 12.37 2.28 -1.51
C VAL A 147 13.05 1.40 -0.46
N ALA A 148 12.88 1.77 0.80
CA ALA A 148 13.20 0.90 1.91
C ALA A 148 12.04 0.92 2.92
N MET A 149 11.77 -0.24 3.53
CA MET A 149 10.76 -0.36 4.55
C MET A 149 11.24 -1.17 5.76
N HIS A 150 10.67 -0.84 6.92
CA HIS A 150 10.89 -1.52 8.19
C HIS A 150 9.55 -1.83 8.85
N GLY A 151 9.44 -3.02 9.47
CA GLY A 151 8.26 -3.44 10.20
C GLY A 151 7.18 -4.08 9.31
N THR A 152 6.14 -4.58 9.96
CA THR A 152 5.03 -5.32 9.32
C THR A 152 3.69 -4.90 9.91
N GLY A 153 2.61 -5.00 9.12
CA GLY A 153 1.28 -4.55 9.51
C GLY A 153 0.52 -5.52 10.40
N GLY A 154 0.77 -6.80 10.26
CA GLY A 154 0.08 -7.85 11.01
C GLY A 154 0.56 -9.23 10.59
N PRO A 155 -0.04 -10.32 11.08
CA PRO A 155 0.47 -11.67 10.87
C PRO A 155 0.61 -12.10 9.40
N ASP A 156 -0.35 -11.74 8.53
CA ASP A 156 -0.29 -12.10 7.12
C ASP A 156 0.79 -11.30 6.39
N CYS A 157 0.91 -9.99 6.65
CA CYS A 157 1.98 -9.15 6.15
C CYS A 157 3.36 -9.64 6.63
N ALA A 158 3.49 -10.06 7.90
CA ALA A 158 4.74 -10.60 8.41
C ALA A 158 5.17 -11.89 7.71
N ARG A 159 4.23 -12.79 7.38
CA ARG A 159 4.50 -13.98 6.59
C ARG A 159 4.92 -13.63 5.17
N GLN A 160 4.19 -12.72 4.52
CA GLN A 160 4.53 -12.25 3.18
C GLN A 160 5.95 -11.65 3.13
N HIS A 161 6.35 -10.85 4.12
CA HIS A 161 7.70 -10.30 4.19
C HIS A 161 8.77 -11.37 4.45
N HIS A 162 8.45 -12.36 5.27
CA HIS A 162 9.34 -13.50 5.49
C HIS A 162 9.58 -14.26 4.18
N ASP A 163 8.51 -14.57 3.46
CA ASP A 163 8.58 -15.26 2.16
C ASP A 163 9.31 -14.41 1.10
N ALA A 164 9.09 -13.09 1.09
CA ALA A 164 9.73 -12.15 0.17
C ALA A 164 11.27 -12.13 0.29
N LEU A 165 11.83 -12.52 1.43
CA LEU A 165 13.28 -12.64 1.63
C LEU A 165 13.87 -13.92 1.03
N SER A 166 13.05 -14.90 0.66
CA SER A 166 13.50 -16.19 0.10
C SER A 166 13.46 -16.25 -1.43
N GLY A 167 12.67 -15.39 -2.08
CA GLY A 167 12.38 -15.40 -3.51
C GLY A 167 13.40 -14.64 -4.37
N GLN A 168 12.89 -14.02 -5.42
CA GLN A 168 13.65 -13.21 -6.36
C GLN A 168 13.16 -11.77 -6.29
N SER A 169 13.98 -10.86 -5.79
CA SER A 169 13.68 -9.45 -5.86
C SER A 169 13.59 -8.99 -7.31
N ILE A 170 12.63 -8.12 -7.58
CA ILE A 170 12.51 -7.43 -8.86
C ILE A 170 13.01 -5.99 -8.71
N GLY A 171 13.68 -5.47 -9.71
CA GLY A 171 14.10 -4.08 -9.82
C GLY A 171 14.07 -3.65 -11.27
N TRP A 172 14.14 -2.35 -11.52
CA TRP A 172 14.24 -1.77 -12.85
C TRP A 172 15.59 -1.09 -12.98
N HIS A 173 16.30 -1.30 -14.09
CA HIS A 173 17.61 -0.68 -14.35
C HIS A 173 17.89 -0.69 -15.86
N ASP A 174 18.28 0.46 -16.39
CA ASP A 174 18.65 0.63 -17.80
C ASP A 174 17.62 0.05 -18.78
N ASN A 175 16.35 0.35 -18.55
CA ASN A 175 15.20 -0.13 -19.34
C ASN A 175 14.95 -1.64 -19.33
N GLU A 176 15.48 -2.37 -18.32
CA GLU A 176 15.28 -3.80 -18.16
C GLU A 176 14.82 -4.18 -16.73
N TRP A 177 13.99 -5.20 -16.66
CA TRP A 177 13.66 -5.83 -15.39
C TRP A 177 14.80 -6.72 -14.92
N LEU A 178 15.36 -6.39 -13.77
CA LEU A 178 16.40 -7.18 -13.14
C LEU A 178 15.85 -8.03 -12.01
N ARG A 179 16.18 -9.33 -12.05
CA ARG A 179 15.93 -10.24 -10.93
C ARG A 179 17.23 -10.52 -10.20
N ARG A 180 17.20 -10.43 -8.88
CA ARG A 180 18.34 -10.69 -8.00
C ARG A 180 17.87 -11.56 -6.82
N PRO A 181 18.74 -12.43 -6.26
CA PRO A 181 18.38 -13.20 -5.07
C PRO A 181 17.90 -12.27 -3.93
N SER A 182 16.73 -12.54 -3.37
CA SER A 182 16.26 -11.86 -2.17
C SER A 182 17.19 -12.16 -0.99
N GLY A 183 17.21 -11.29 0.01
CA GLY A 183 18.17 -11.36 1.11
C GLY A 183 19.60 -10.95 0.74
N SER A 184 19.86 -10.53 -0.50
CA SER A 184 21.15 -10.01 -0.97
C SER A 184 21.21 -8.48 -0.96
N GLY A 185 22.39 -7.91 -1.28
CA GLY A 185 22.56 -6.47 -1.49
C GLY A 185 22.25 -5.65 -0.23
N ARG A 186 23.00 -5.93 0.84
CA ARG A 186 22.91 -5.19 2.11
C ARG A 186 23.15 -3.69 1.88
N GLU A 187 22.30 -2.88 2.48
CA GLU A 187 22.42 -1.42 2.51
C GLU A 187 21.93 -0.92 3.87
N LEU A 188 22.67 -0.02 4.50
CA LEU A 188 22.23 0.65 5.72
C LEU A 188 21.26 1.76 5.35
N CYS A 189 20.00 1.60 5.73
CA CYS A 189 18.96 2.61 5.49
C CYS A 189 18.61 3.33 6.80
N TRP A 190 18.60 4.65 6.76
CA TRP A 190 18.15 5.50 7.85
C TRP A 190 16.66 5.80 7.66
N PHE A 191 15.87 5.41 8.63
CA PHE A 191 14.44 5.70 8.70
C PHE A 191 14.19 6.86 9.67
N PRO A 192 13.01 7.52 9.57
CA PRO A 192 12.63 8.53 10.56
C PRO A 192 12.60 7.96 12.00
N GLU A 193 12.89 8.82 12.98
CA GLU A 193 12.71 8.47 14.38
C GLU A 193 11.23 8.12 14.67
N PRO A 194 10.97 7.14 15.55
CA PRO A 194 11.90 6.47 16.47
C PRO A 194 12.53 5.18 15.89
N VAL A 195 12.43 4.92 14.59
CA VAL A 195 12.93 3.68 13.97
C VAL A 195 14.45 3.70 13.82
N GLY A 196 15.02 4.77 13.23
CA GLY A 196 16.48 4.90 13.07
C GLY A 196 17.08 4.02 11.97
N ALA A 197 18.31 3.56 12.13
CA ALA A 197 19.08 2.87 11.11
C ALA A 197 18.91 1.35 11.15
N TYR A 198 18.68 0.74 9.99
CA TYR A 198 18.60 -0.71 9.83
C TYR A 198 19.31 -1.21 8.58
N ASP A 199 19.89 -2.41 8.67
CA ASP A 199 20.34 -3.14 7.50
C ASP A 199 19.15 -3.60 6.67
N CYS A 200 19.08 -3.14 5.43
CA CYS A 200 18.04 -3.49 4.48
C CYS A 200 18.61 -4.35 3.35
N TYR A 201 17.79 -5.25 2.86
CA TYR A 201 18.14 -6.23 1.84
C TYR A 201 17.10 -6.24 0.74
N ARG A 202 17.50 -6.63 -0.46
CA ARG A 202 16.56 -6.89 -1.55
C ARG A 202 15.54 -7.92 -1.13
N ALA A 203 14.29 -7.67 -1.48
CA ALA A 203 13.20 -8.59 -1.22
C ALA A 203 12.23 -8.56 -2.42
N GLU A 204 11.37 -9.57 -2.53
CA GLU A 204 10.34 -9.64 -3.56
C GLU A 204 9.19 -8.71 -3.20
N LEU A 205 9.35 -7.42 -3.54
CA LEU A 205 8.41 -6.34 -3.25
C LEU A 205 7.84 -5.76 -4.55
N PRO A 206 6.55 -5.37 -4.59
CA PRO A 206 5.91 -4.86 -5.80
C PRO A 206 6.23 -3.39 -6.11
N ASP A 207 6.82 -2.63 -5.18
CA ASP A 207 7.13 -1.21 -5.39
C ASP A 207 7.82 -0.90 -6.71
N PRO A 208 8.84 -1.65 -7.18
CA PRO A 208 9.46 -1.35 -8.47
C PRO A 208 8.48 -1.42 -9.64
N VAL A 209 7.56 -2.39 -9.63
CA VAL A 209 6.55 -2.54 -10.68
C VAL A 209 5.55 -1.38 -10.66
N LEU A 210 5.08 -1.01 -9.47
CA LEU A 210 4.07 0.03 -9.32
C LEU A 210 4.66 1.43 -9.53
N LEU A 211 5.87 1.69 -9.04
CA LEU A 211 6.55 2.97 -9.27
C LEU A 211 6.93 3.17 -10.74
N LYS A 212 7.34 2.11 -11.46
CA LYS A 212 7.60 2.19 -12.90
C LYS A 212 6.33 2.52 -13.69
N LYS A 213 5.17 2.01 -13.25
CA LYS A 213 3.88 2.38 -13.83
C LYS A 213 3.50 3.82 -13.49
N ALA A 214 3.73 4.28 -12.25
CA ALA A 214 3.43 5.64 -11.81
C ALA A 214 4.30 6.70 -12.49
N MET A 215 5.55 6.33 -12.81
CA MET A 215 6.57 7.23 -13.36
C MET A 215 7.42 6.46 -14.39
N PRO A 216 6.93 6.37 -15.63
CA PRO A 216 7.58 5.59 -16.70
C PRO A 216 9.00 6.05 -17.08
N GLU A 217 9.34 7.31 -16.80
CA GLU A 217 10.65 7.91 -17.06
C GLU A 217 11.78 7.41 -16.16
N LEU A 218 11.45 6.77 -15.02
CA LEU A 218 12.48 6.25 -14.11
C LEU A 218 13.37 5.21 -14.81
N GLU A 219 14.68 5.43 -14.71
CA GLU A 219 15.72 4.55 -15.28
C GLU A 219 16.16 3.48 -14.28
N ARG A 220 16.00 3.77 -12.96
CA ARG A 220 16.37 2.83 -11.90
C ARG A 220 15.40 2.85 -10.74
N ILE A 221 14.91 1.65 -10.39
CA ILE A 221 14.01 1.47 -9.24
C ILE A 221 14.46 0.25 -8.44
N THR A 222 14.62 0.42 -7.13
CA THR A 222 14.92 -0.68 -6.21
C THR A 222 14.02 -0.64 -4.98
N ALA A 223 13.75 -1.81 -4.43
CA ALA A 223 13.04 -1.93 -3.15
C ALA A 223 13.78 -2.88 -2.20
N ARG A 224 13.77 -2.53 -0.92
CA ARG A 224 14.41 -3.29 0.16
C ARG A 224 13.53 -3.35 1.38
N VAL A 225 13.75 -4.39 2.19
CA VAL A 225 13.15 -4.54 3.51
C VAL A 225 14.25 -4.72 4.55
N SER A 226 14.04 -4.18 5.73
CA SER A 226 14.93 -4.44 6.85
C SER A 226 14.84 -5.90 7.28
N ALA A 227 15.98 -6.53 7.52
CA ALA A 227 16.03 -7.91 7.98
C ALA A 227 17.26 -8.16 8.82
N THR A 228 17.14 -9.03 9.83
CA THR A 228 18.28 -9.54 10.59
C THR A 228 18.99 -10.67 9.83
N ARG A 229 20.17 -11.06 10.29
CA ARG A 229 20.84 -12.27 9.80
C ARG A 229 19.95 -13.51 9.96
N ARG A 230 19.25 -13.61 11.10
CA ARG A 230 18.35 -14.71 11.39
C ARG A 230 17.21 -14.78 10.38
N ASP A 231 16.52 -13.65 10.10
CA ASP A 231 15.41 -13.60 9.15
C ASP A 231 15.84 -14.10 7.78
N ARG A 232 17.02 -13.69 7.32
CA ARG A 232 17.58 -14.10 6.02
C ARG A 232 17.91 -15.61 5.96
N PHE A 233 18.47 -16.17 7.05
CA PHE A 233 18.79 -17.61 7.10
C PHE A 233 17.52 -18.48 7.19
N THR A 234 16.50 -17.98 7.90
CA THR A 234 15.25 -18.74 8.12
C THR A 234 14.20 -18.48 7.04
N ALA A 235 14.41 -17.52 6.13
CA ALA A 235 13.42 -17.14 5.11
C ALA A 235 12.94 -18.29 4.21
N ARG A 236 13.77 -19.34 4.05
CA ARG A 236 13.42 -20.56 3.29
C ARG A 236 12.73 -21.63 4.14
N LEU A 237 12.56 -21.39 5.42
CA LEU A 237 11.87 -22.26 6.35
C LEU A 237 10.53 -21.64 6.72
N PRO A 238 9.55 -22.43 7.17
CA PRO A 238 8.35 -21.88 7.77
C PRO A 238 8.72 -20.93 8.92
N MET A 239 7.95 -19.87 9.10
CA MET A 239 8.18 -18.92 10.19
C MET A 239 8.15 -19.64 11.54
N LEU A 240 9.28 -19.65 12.24
CA LEU A 240 9.47 -20.44 13.47
C LEU A 240 8.84 -19.83 14.72
N ALA A 241 8.62 -18.51 14.70
CA ALA A 241 7.97 -17.79 15.79
C ALA A 241 6.69 -17.14 15.29
N PRO A 242 5.60 -17.14 16.08
CA PRO A 242 4.38 -16.45 15.68
C PRO A 242 4.69 -14.94 15.50
N PRO A 243 4.20 -14.33 14.41
CA PRO A 243 4.38 -12.91 14.21
C PRO A 243 3.59 -12.10 15.24
N HIS A 244 4.02 -10.88 15.52
CA HIS A 244 3.31 -9.97 16.41
C HIS A 244 1.87 -9.77 15.93
N ALA A 245 0.90 -9.85 16.85
CA ALA A 245 -0.52 -9.83 16.49
C ALA A 245 -0.97 -8.53 15.81
N GLU A 246 -0.38 -7.38 16.19
CA GLU A 246 -0.75 -6.05 15.70
C GLU A 246 0.37 -5.36 14.90
N GLY A 247 1.48 -6.07 14.65
CA GLY A 247 2.68 -5.43 14.14
C GLY A 247 3.31 -4.47 15.16
N GLY A 248 4.41 -3.85 14.79
CA GLY A 248 5.11 -2.87 15.63
C GLY A 248 5.18 -1.50 14.96
N MET A 249 5.97 -0.61 15.57
CA MET A 249 6.42 0.61 14.91
C MET A 249 7.23 0.20 13.69
N GLY A 250 6.93 0.82 12.57
CA GLY A 250 7.63 0.60 11.33
C GLY A 250 7.94 1.92 10.65
N ALA A 251 8.54 1.85 9.48
CA ALA A 251 8.78 3.02 8.66
C ALA A 251 8.88 2.67 7.17
N VAL A 252 8.53 3.64 6.36
CA VAL A 252 8.74 3.62 4.92
C VAL A 252 9.61 4.81 4.55
N ARG A 253 10.59 4.59 3.68
CA ARG A 253 11.48 5.62 3.17
C ARG A 253 11.56 5.50 1.65
N ILE A 254 11.53 6.64 0.98
CA ILE A 254 11.87 6.72 -0.44
C ILE A 254 12.99 7.73 -0.63
N GLU A 255 13.98 7.34 -1.42
CA GLU A 255 15.07 8.18 -1.89
C GLU A 255 14.89 8.38 -3.40
N VAL A 256 14.85 9.62 -3.81
CA VAL A 256 14.66 10.02 -5.20
C VAL A 256 15.92 10.76 -5.66
N ARG A 257 16.43 10.38 -6.82
CA ARG A 257 17.59 11.01 -7.43
C ARG A 257 17.24 11.55 -8.80
N GLY A 258 17.85 12.67 -9.13
CA GLY A 258 17.60 13.36 -10.37
C GLY A 258 18.48 14.59 -10.52
N ASN A 259 18.10 15.49 -11.40
CA ASN A 259 18.85 16.72 -11.67
C ASN A 259 17.99 17.96 -11.38
N ARG A 260 18.64 19.01 -10.93
CA ARG A 260 18.07 20.36 -10.75
C ARG A 260 19.12 21.39 -11.05
N GLY A 261 18.82 22.34 -11.96
CA GLY A 261 19.75 23.40 -12.35
C GLY A 261 21.09 22.86 -12.88
N GLY A 262 21.10 21.70 -13.56
CA GLY A 262 22.30 21.04 -14.07
C GLY A 262 23.12 20.26 -13.01
N SER A 263 22.67 20.22 -11.76
CA SER A 263 23.36 19.50 -10.68
C SER A 263 22.59 18.25 -10.27
N ARG A 264 23.30 17.16 -9.95
CA ARG A 264 22.74 15.95 -9.38
C ARG A 264 22.29 16.21 -7.95
N ILE A 265 21.04 15.91 -7.64
CA ILE A 265 20.48 16.05 -6.29
C ILE A 265 19.83 14.75 -5.82
N VAL A 266 19.76 14.62 -4.52
CA VAL A 266 19.10 13.49 -3.83
C VAL A 266 18.13 14.07 -2.80
N GLU A 267 16.89 13.64 -2.88
CA GLU A 267 15.84 13.97 -1.92
C GLU A 267 15.36 12.69 -1.23
N ILE A 268 15.17 12.76 0.07
CA ILE A 268 14.73 11.62 0.86
C ILE A 268 13.52 12.03 1.69
N ALA A 269 12.47 11.24 1.60
CA ALA A 269 11.28 11.38 2.42
C ALA A 269 10.93 10.05 3.09
N GLY A 270 10.32 10.10 4.26
CA GLY A 270 9.91 8.92 4.99
C GLY A 270 8.83 9.19 6.01
N ILE A 271 8.19 8.13 6.44
CA ILE A 271 7.13 8.12 7.46
C ILE A 271 7.47 7.02 8.45
N ALA A 272 7.47 7.33 9.74
CA ALA A 272 7.54 6.36 10.83
C ALA A 272 6.14 6.26 11.48
N GLU A 273 5.51 5.10 11.36
CA GLU A 273 4.19 4.81 11.90
C GLU A 273 4.01 3.28 12.02
N ARG A 274 3.06 2.82 12.80
CA ARG A 274 2.63 1.42 12.74
C ARG A 274 2.18 1.09 11.31
N ILE A 275 2.77 0.06 10.72
CA ILE A 275 2.54 -0.28 9.29
C ILE A 275 1.05 -0.53 8.99
N ALA A 276 0.32 -1.20 9.89
CA ALA A 276 -1.12 -1.42 9.72
C ALA A 276 -1.93 -0.11 9.76
N GLN A 277 -1.51 0.85 10.60
CA GLN A 277 -2.10 2.18 10.68
C GLN A 277 -1.89 2.93 9.38
N LEU A 278 -0.64 3.01 8.90
CA LEU A 278 -0.31 3.68 7.65
C LEU A 278 -1.04 3.05 6.45
N ALA A 279 -1.06 1.73 6.35
CA ALA A 279 -1.80 1.02 5.31
C ALA A 279 -3.31 1.29 5.38
N GLY A 280 -3.89 1.31 6.60
CA GLY A 280 -5.29 1.63 6.82
C GLY A 280 -5.66 3.05 6.39
N VAL A 281 -4.83 4.03 6.72
CA VAL A 281 -5.02 5.44 6.32
C VAL A 281 -4.98 5.60 4.80
N VAL A 282 -3.94 5.05 4.15
CA VAL A 282 -3.75 5.18 2.69
C VAL A 282 -4.91 4.55 1.92
N SER A 283 -5.32 3.35 2.34
CA SER A 283 -6.43 2.66 1.68
C SER A 283 -7.80 3.30 1.96
N ALA A 284 -8.02 3.81 3.16
CA ALA A 284 -9.25 4.56 3.48
C ALA A 284 -9.31 5.88 2.69
N ALA A 285 -8.21 6.63 2.58
CA ALA A 285 -8.13 7.83 1.75
C ALA A 285 -8.42 7.52 0.28
N SER A 286 -7.85 6.42 -0.26
CA SER A 286 -8.12 5.96 -1.62
C SER A 286 -9.59 5.60 -1.84
N ALA A 287 -10.20 4.86 -0.90
CA ALA A 287 -11.62 4.49 -0.97
C ALA A 287 -12.52 5.73 -0.84
N HIS A 288 -12.17 6.68 0.03
CA HIS A 288 -12.86 7.97 0.16
C HIS A 288 -12.83 8.75 -1.15
N ALA A 289 -11.67 8.88 -1.79
CA ALA A 289 -11.52 9.60 -3.06
C ALA A 289 -12.36 8.98 -4.18
N ILE A 290 -12.48 7.64 -4.22
CA ILE A 290 -13.38 6.94 -5.16
C ILE A 290 -14.85 7.23 -4.80
N ALA A 291 -15.23 7.03 -3.54
CA ALA A 291 -16.62 7.16 -3.08
C ALA A 291 -17.19 8.58 -3.20
N THR A 292 -16.31 9.59 -3.17
CA THR A 292 -16.67 11.02 -3.34
C THR A 292 -16.55 11.52 -4.79
N GLY A 293 -16.09 10.66 -5.72
CA GLY A 293 -15.91 11.04 -7.12
C GLY A 293 -14.65 11.89 -7.39
N ALA A 294 -13.73 11.99 -6.44
CA ALA A 294 -12.45 12.67 -6.65
C ALA A 294 -11.51 11.89 -7.60
N VAL A 295 -11.67 10.57 -7.68
CA VAL A 295 -11.05 9.72 -8.71
C VAL A 295 -12.03 9.60 -9.88
N THR A 296 -11.68 10.20 -11.02
CA THR A 296 -12.52 10.25 -12.23
C THR A 296 -12.08 9.28 -13.32
N VAL A 297 -10.90 8.68 -13.16
CA VAL A 297 -10.31 7.75 -14.13
C VAL A 297 -10.75 6.31 -13.87
N HIS A 298 -10.77 5.52 -14.92
CA HIS A 298 -11.09 4.10 -14.85
C HIS A 298 -9.87 3.23 -15.18
N GLY A 299 -9.93 1.96 -14.83
CA GLY A 299 -8.87 0.99 -15.08
C GLY A 299 -8.06 0.64 -13.83
N ALA A 300 -6.97 -0.09 -14.02
CA ALA A 300 -6.04 -0.42 -12.94
C ALA A 300 -5.01 0.70 -12.78
N ARG A 301 -5.03 1.35 -11.62
CA ARG A 301 -4.22 2.52 -11.28
C ARG A 301 -3.32 2.24 -10.10
N VAL A 302 -2.23 2.99 -10.00
CA VAL A 302 -1.32 2.96 -8.85
C VAL A 302 -1.15 4.37 -8.29
N LEU A 303 -0.97 4.47 -6.98
CA LEU A 303 -0.71 5.76 -6.33
C LEU A 303 0.59 6.36 -6.87
N GLY A 304 0.55 7.66 -7.17
CA GLY A 304 1.62 8.38 -7.86
C GLY A 304 1.40 8.59 -9.36
N GLU A 305 0.44 7.91 -10.02
CA GLU A 305 0.07 8.24 -11.41
C GLU A 305 -0.50 9.66 -11.50
N PRO A 306 -0.16 10.44 -12.55
CA PRO A 306 -0.54 11.86 -12.66
C PRO A 306 -2.04 12.08 -12.72
N GLU A 307 -2.81 11.09 -13.18
CA GLU A 307 -4.27 11.19 -13.30
C GLU A 307 -5.02 11.04 -11.97
N LEU A 308 -4.31 10.62 -10.89
CA LEU A 308 -4.90 10.51 -9.56
C LEU A 308 -4.73 11.82 -8.77
N PRO A 309 -5.62 12.11 -7.83
CA PRO A 309 -5.53 13.30 -6.97
C PRO A 309 -4.49 13.12 -5.85
N ASN A 310 -3.21 12.87 -6.24
CA ASN A 310 -2.15 12.46 -5.32
C ASN A 310 -1.90 13.46 -4.19
N ALA A 311 -1.95 14.77 -4.47
CA ALA A 311 -1.78 15.80 -3.46
C ALA A 311 -2.87 15.71 -2.39
N ALA A 312 -4.14 15.65 -2.80
CA ALA A 312 -5.26 15.51 -1.88
C ALA A 312 -5.22 14.18 -1.09
N LEU A 313 -4.81 13.08 -1.74
CA LEU A 313 -4.62 11.80 -1.04
C LEU A 313 -3.51 11.88 0.02
N LEU A 314 -2.39 12.52 -0.29
CA LEU A 314 -1.31 12.72 0.69
C LEU A 314 -1.75 13.64 1.83
N GLU A 315 -2.49 14.71 1.55
CA GLU A 315 -3.07 15.58 2.57
C GLU A 315 -3.99 14.82 3.53
N LEU A 316 -4.87 13.94 3.03
CA LEU A 316 -5.72 13.09 3.87
C LEU A 316 -4.89 12.15 4.74
N VAL A 317 -3.81 11.58 4.20
CA VAL A 317 -2.89 10.74 4.96
C VAL A 317 -2.23 11.53 6.08
N LEU A 318 -1.74 12.73 5.81
CA LEU A 318 -1.08 13.57 6.81
C LEU A 318 -2.07 14.13 7.85
N ALA A 319 -3.28 14.48 7.44
CA ALA A 319 -4.35 14.94 8.33
C ALA A 319 -4.79 13.87 9.36
N SER A 320 -4.50 12.60 9.12
CA SER A 320 -4.75 11.52 10.08
C SER A 320 -3.75 11.47 11.26
N GLY A 321 -2.79 12.40 11.31
CA GLY A 321 -1.73 12.47 12.32
C GLY A 321 -0.43 11.77 11.91
N VAL A 322 -0.37 11.17 10.73
CA VAL A 322 0.85 10.62 10.16
C VAL A 322 1.84 11.75 9.85
N ARG A 323 3.10 11.59 10.23
CA ARG A 323 4.13 12.62 10.05
C ARG A 323 5.07 12.27 8.91
N LEU A 324 5.17 13.20 7.96
CA LEU A 324 6.17 13.16 6.90
C LEU A 324 7.49 13.75 7.41
N HIS A 325 8.57 13.01 7.23
CA HIS A 325 9.93 13.44 7.52
C HIS A 325 10.69 13.61 6.21
N GLN A 326 11.38 14.72 6.08
CA GLN A 326 12.30 14.99 4.97
C GLN A 326 13.71 15.01 5.54
N PHE A 327 14.60 14.25 4.92
CA PHE A 327 15.99 14.24 5.28
C PHE A 327 16.69 15.29 4.41
N VAL A 328 17.09 16.38 5.02
CA VAL A 328 17.91 17.38 4.36
C VAL A 328 19.31 16.80 4.29
N GLY A 329 19.83 16.61 3.08
CA GLY A 329 21.21 16.16 2.88
C GLY A 329 22.17 17.13 3.53
N ALA A 330 23.15 16.58 4.26
CA ALA A 330 24.27 17.36 4.82
C ALA A 330 25.24 17.73 3.71
#